data_c042d580d7671ab017c8dd4728bc5a6d
#
_entry.id   c042d580d7671ab017c8dd4728bc5a6d
#
_cell.length_a   1.000
_cell.length_b   1.000
_cell.length_c   1.000
_cell.angle_alpha   90.00
_cell.angle_beta   90.00
_cell.angle_gamma   90.00
#
_symmetry.space_group_name_H-M   'P 1'
#
loop_
_entity.id
_entity.type
_entity.pdbx_description
1 polymer ?
#
loop_
_entity_poly.entity_id
_entity_poly.type
_entity_poly.pdbx_seq_one_letter_code
_entity_poly.pdbx_strand_id
1 'polypeptide(L)'
;MNNIKKHIENRIIGMGQGYVFTRKDFQDIAPAGSIGQILSRLVRDGLIRRIGRGVFDYPKTNPVLGGELSPDMNLAAKAIARKFRWSILPFGNLAANRLGLSQQVPAKFIYLSNGPTKQTRVGKRTIHFKH
;
A
#
# COMPACT_ATOMS: atom_id res chain seq x y z
N MET A 1 0.29 24.15 -10.15
CA MET A 1 1.00 22.87 -10.20
C MET A 1 1.82 22.63 -8.94
N ASN A 2 2.67 23.57 -8.56
CA ASN A 2 3.49 23.42 -7.36
C ASN A 2 2.68 23.24 -6.09
N ASN A 3 1.53 23.92 -5.99
CA ASN A 3 0.67 23.82 -4.81
C ASN A 3 0.04 22.42 -4.68
N ILE A 4 -0.32 21.83 -5.79
CA ILE A 4 -0.92 20.48 -5.79
C ILE A 4 0.11 19.46 -5.34
N LYS A 5 1.32 19.52 -5.89
CA LYS A 5 2.41 18.62 -5.51
C LYS A 5 2.71 18.75 -4.02
N LYS A 6 2.82 19.98 -3.52
CA LYS A 6 3.09 20.22 -2.11
C LYS A 6 1.97 19.70 -1.21
N HIS A 7 0.74 19.85 -1.65
CA HIS A 7 -0.42 19.39 -0.90
C HIS A 7 -0.41 17.86 -0.77
N ILE A 8 -0.10 17.17 -1.87
CA ILE A 8 0.01 15.71 -1.86
C ILE A 8 1.17 15.25 -0.98
N GLU A 9 2.35 15.88 -1.14
CA GLU A 9 3.51 15.61 -0.30
C GLU A 9 3.19 15.75 1.18
N ASN A 10 2.57 16.86 1.54
CA ASN A 10 2.24 17.14 2.94
C ASN A 10 1.27 16.11 3.50
N ARG A 11 0.31 15.66 2.70
CA ARG A 11 -0.60 14.61 3.15
C ARG A 11 0.12 13.30 3.39
N ILE A 12 1.02 12.91 2.48
CA ILE A 12 1.79 11.68 2.62
C ILE A 12 2.66 11.73 3.88
N ILE A 13 3.39 12.83 4.05
CA ILE A 13 4.26 12.99 5.21
C ILE A 13 3.45 13.03 6.50
N GLY A 14 2.31 13.69 6.47
CA GLY A 14 1.41 13.78 7.62
C GLY A 14 0.84 12.45 8.06
N MET A 15 0.62 11.52 7.12
CA MET A 15 0.17 10.17 7.44
C MET A 15 1.25 9.32 8.08
N GLY A 16 2.51 9.69 7.87
CA GLY A 16 3.65 9.01 8.48
C GLY A 16 4.21 7.87 7.65
N GLN A 17 5.40 7.43 8.04
CA GLN A 17 6.06 6.32 7.38
C GLN A 17 5.23 5.04 7.51
N GLY A 18 5.18 4.28 6.44
CA GLY A 18 4.37 3.06 6.36
C GLY A 18 3.04 3.27 5.65
N TYR A 19 2.63 4.52 5.44
CA TYR A 19 1.37 4.81 4.74
C TYR A 19 1.37 4.19 3.34
N VAL A 20 0.29 3.47 3.01
CA VAL A 20 0.09 2.86 1.70
C VAL A 20 -1.12 3.50 1.05
N PHE A 21 -0.99 3.84 -0.23
CA PHE A 21 -2.00 4.63 -0.92
C PHE A 21 -2.02 4.36 -2.43
N THR A 22 -3.09 4.83 -3.06
CA THR A 22 -3.25 4.83 -4.51
C THR A 22 -3.63 6.24 -4.95
N ARG A 23 -3.72 6.46 -6.27
CA ARG A 23 -4.16 7.77 -6.77
C ARG A 23 -5.52 8.19 -6.24
N LYS A 24 -6.38 7.23 -5.98
CA LYS A 24 -7.74 7.53 -5.49
C LYS A 24 -7.75 8.26 -4.15
N ASP A 25 -6.72 8.06 -3.35
CA ASP A 25 -6.64 8.71 -2.04
C ASP A 25 -6.42 10.22 -2.12
N PHE A 26 -6.17 10.75 -3.31
CA PHE A 26 -5.91 12.18 -3.52
C PHE A 26 -6.91 12.83 -4.48
N GLN A 27 -8.02 12.15 -4.80
CA GLN A 27 -9.00 12.68 -5.76
C GLN A 27 -9.65 13.99 -5.31
N ASP A 28 -9.66 14.24 -4.02
CA ASP A 28 -10.16 15.50 -3.48
C ASP A 28 -9.22 16.68 -3.74
N ILE A 29 -7.97 16.40 -4.11
CA ILE A 29 -6.97 17.46 -4.33
C ILE A 29 -6.89 17.82 -5.80
N ALA A 30 -6.91 16.85 -6.71
CA ALA A 30 -6.67 17.08 -8.12
C ALA A 30 -7.22 15.93 -8.97
N PRO A 31 -7.34 16.14 -10.31
CA PRO A 31 -7.72 15.05 -11.21
C PRO A 31 -6.70 13.92 -11.24
N ALA A 32 -7.19 12.71 -11.56
CA ALA A 32 -6.36 11.50 -11.53
C ALA A 32 -5.10 11.59 -12.37
N GLY A 33 -5.17 12.22 -13.55
CA GLY A 33 -4.00 12.37 -14.41
C GLY A 33 -2.90 13.20 -13.79
N SER A 34 -3.27 14.31 -13.16
CA SER A 34 -2.33 15.17 -12.44
C SER A 34 -1.71 14.44 -11.26
N ILE A 35 -2.53 13.71 -10.51
CA ILE A 35 -2.04 12.95 -9.35
C ILE A 35 -1.02 11.90 -9.81
N GLY A 36 -1.31 11.19 -10.90
CA GLY A 36 -0.40 10.17 -11.42
C GLY A 36 0.97 10.72 -11.76
N GLN A 37 1.01 11.90 -12.40
CA GLN A 37 2.27 12.56 -12.73
C GLN A 37 3.03 12.96 -11.48
N ILE A 38 2.33 13.50 -10.50
CA ILE A 38 2.96 13.94 -9.25
C ILE A 38 3.53 12.75 -8.49
N LEU A 39 2.77 11.65 -8.38
CA LEU A 39 3.26 10.46 -7.69
C LEU A 39 4.48 9.88 -8.38
N SER A 40 4.52 9.90 -9.73
CA SER A 40 5.68 9.45 -10.47
C SER A 40 6.92 10.29 -10.16
N ARG A 41 6.74 11.60 -10.01
CA ARG A 41 7.84 12.49 -9.62
C ARG A 41 8.31 12.22 -8.21
N LEU A 42 7.40 11.97 -7.29
CA LEU A 42 7.76 11.66 -5.90
C LEU A 42 8.50 10.33 -5.79
N VAL A 43 8.17 9.36 -6.63
CA VAL A 43 8.94 8.12 -6.73
C VAL A 43 10.36 8.42 -7.21
N ARG A 44 10.48 9.22 -8.26
CA ARG A 44 11.78 9.60 -8.81
C ARG A 44 12.62 10.35 -7.78
N ASP A 45 11.97 11.20 -6.98
CA ASP A 45 12.65 11.98 -5.95
C ASP A 45 13.04 11.16 -4.72
N GLY A 46 12.55 9.93 -4.63
CA GLY A 46 12.89 9.04 -3.52
C GLY A 46 12.02 9.20 -2.28
N LEU A 47 10.98 10.02 -2.32
CA LEU A 47 10.10 10.18 -1.16
C LEU A 47 9.18 8.98 -0.95
N ILE A 48 8.66 8.43 -2.03
CA ILE A 48 7.76 7.28 -1.99
C ILE A 48 8.28 6.21 -2.94
N ARG A 49 7.73 5.01 -2.84
CA ARG A 49 8.07 3.95 -3.77
C ARG A 49 6.82 3.28 -4.31
N ARG A 50 6.95 2.71 -5.50
CA ARG A 50 5.89 1.91 -6.10
C ARG A 50 6.04 0.47 -5.61
N ILE A 51 5.03 -0.04 -4.91
CA ILE A 51 5.11 -1.39 -4.34
C ILE A 51 4.24 -2.40 -5.08
N GLY A 52 3.39 -1.93 -5.98
CA GLY A 52 2.55 -2.78 -6.79
C GLY A 52 1.92 -1.96 -7.88
N ARG A 53 1.06 -2.60 -8.67
CA ARG A 53 0.40 -1.93 -9.78
C ARG A 53 -0.56 -0.86 -9.26
N GLY A 54 -0.17 0.40 -9.44
CA GLY A 54 -0.96 1.53 -8.96
C GLY A 54 -0.98 1.70 -7.45
N VAL A 55 -0.09 1.01 -6.73
CA VAL A 55 -0.01 1.07 -5.27
C VAL A 55 1.35 1.59 -4.86
N PHE A 56 1.35 2.54 -3.96
CA PHE A 56 2.55 3.23 -3.49
C PHE A 56 2.62 3.22 -1.97
N ASP A 57 3.80 3.39 -1.41
CA ASP A 57 3.93 3.63 0.02
C ASP A 57 5.00 4.66 0.33
N TYR A 58 4.88 5.23 1.54
CA TYR A 58 5.90 6.07 2.15
C TYR A 58 6.71 5.14 3.05
N PRO A 59 7.88 4.66 2.58
CA PRO A 59 8.54 3.52 3.22
C PRO A 59 9.05 3.83 4.62
N LYS A 60 8.92 2.84 5.51
CA LYS A 60 9.58 2.88 6.80
C LYS A 60 11.03 2.49 6.61
N THR A 61 11.90 3.09 7.41
CA THR A 61 13.31 2.75 7.42
C THR A 61 13.67 2.04 8.72
N ASN A 62 14.68 1.18 8.65
CA ASN A 62 15.20 0.51 9.83
C ASN A 62 16.24 1.43 10.49
N PRO A 63 16.00 1.93 11.71
CA PRO A 63 16.91 2.89 12.33
C PRO A 63 18.25 2.28 12.75
N VAL A 64 18.32 0.96 12.87
CA VAL A 64 19.54 0.28 13.30
C VAL A 64 20.40 -0.18 12.13
N LEU A 65 19.75 -0.87 11.18
CA LEU A 65 20.46 -1.45 10.03
C LEU A 65 20.48 -0.57 8.81
N GLY A 66 19.66 0.49 8.80
CA GLY A 66 19.46 1.29 7.61
C GLY A 66 18.57 0.54 6.61
N GLY A 67 18.27 1.18 5.47
CA GLY A 67 17.46 0.60 4.44
C GLY A 67 15.97 0.63 4.74
N GLU A 68 15.19 0.33 3.71
CA GLU A 68 13.74 0.39 3.77
C GLU A 68 13.15 -0.95 4.20
N LEU A 69 12.14 -0.88 5.05
CA LEU A 69 11.40 -2.07 5.45
C LEU A 69 10.42 -2.51 4.36
N SER A 70 10.02 -3.78 4.40
CA SER A 70 9.01 -4.31 3.49
C SER A 70 7.69 -3.57 3.67
N PRO A 71 6.88 -3.46 2.59
CA PRO A 71 5.57 -2.82 2.71
C PRO A 71 4.67 -3.52 3.71
N ASP A 72 3.82 -2.74 4.38
CA ASP A 72 2.79 -3.29 5.26
C ASP A 72 1.67 -3.89 4.40
N MET A 73 1.54 -5.21 4.41
CA MET A 73 0.61 -5.91 3.54
C MET A 73 -0.85 -5.65 3.90
N ASN A 74 -1.15 -5.45 5.19
CA ASN A 74 -2.52 -5.12 5.60
C ASN A 74 -2.91 -3.73 5.13
N LEU A 75 -2.02 -2.76 5.25
CA LEU A 75 -2.28 -1.42 4.73
C LEU A 75 -2.39 -1.43 3.20
N ALA A 76 -1.60 -2.27 2.53
CA ALA A 76 -1.70 -2.41 1.08
C ALA A 76 -3.06 -2.98 0.67
N ALA A 77 -3.54 -4.02 1.37
CA ALA A 77 -4.85 -4.59 1.09
C ALA A 77 -5.95 -3.56 1.29
N LYS A 78 -5.86 -2.76 2.35
CA LYS A 78 -6.83 -1.70 2.63
C LYS A 78 -6.80 -0.61 1.56
N ALA A 79 -5.62 -0.24 1.08
CA ALA A 79 -5.49 0.75 0.03
C ALA A 79 -6.13 0.28 -1.28
N ILE A 80 -5.91 -0.97 -1.63
CA ILE A 80 -6.50 -1.57 -2.82
C ILE A 80 -8.03 -1.65 -2.67
N ALA A 81 -8.50 -2.04 -1.49
CA ALA A 81 -9.94 -2.09 -1.21
C ALA A 81 -10.57 -0.70 -1.36
N ARG A 82 -9.93 0.35 -0.85
CA ARG A 82 -10.43 1.73 -1.02
C ARG A 82 -10.50 2.11 -2.49
N LYS A 83 -9.49 1.70 -3.26
CA LYS A 83 -9.43 2.03 -4.69
C LYS A 83 -10.65 1.49 -5.44
N PHE A 84 -11.06 0.28 -5.11
CA PHE A 84 -12.18 -0.39 -5.79
C PHE A 84 -13.48 -0.34 -4.99
N ARG A 85 -13.47 0.29 -3.83
CA ARG A 85 -14.63 0.38 -2.92
C ARG A 85 -15.10 -0.98 -2.47
N TRP A 86 -14.18 -1.88 -2.21
CA TRP A 86 -14.47 -3.18 -1.64
C TRP A 86 -14.45 -3.11 -0.12
N SER A 87 -15.29 -3.92 0.51
CA SER A 87 -15.19 -4.21 1.95
C SER A 87 -14.45 -5.50 2.10
N ILE A 88 -13.44 -5.53 2.96
CA ILE A 88 -12.60 -6.70 3.13
C ILE A 88 -12.46 -7.06 4.59
N LEU A 89 -12.24 -8.38 4.85
CA LEU A 89 -11.95 -8.92 6.16
C LEU A 89 -10.77 -9.86 6.05
N PRO A 90 -9.79 -9.79 6.98
CA PRO A 90 -8.69 -10.74 6.97
C PRO A 90 -9.19 -12.17 7.17
N PHE A 91 -8.60 -13.10 6.43
CA PHE A 91 -8.95 -14.51 6.54
C PHE A 91 -7.68 -15.33 6.68
N GLY A 92 -7.39 -15.77 7.90
CA GLY A 92 -6.24 -16.61 8.16
C GLY A 92 -4.89 -15.92 8.25
N ASN A 93 -4.81 -14.64 7.91
CA ASN A 93 -3.53 -13.92 7.84
C ASN A 93 -2.80 -13.85 9.18
N LEU A 94 -3.55 -13.64 10.25
CA LEU A 94 -2.97 -13.45 11.57
C LEU A 94 -2.74 -14.74 12.33
N ALA A 95 -3.43 -15.81 11.94
CA ALA A 95 -3.35 -17.08 12.67
C ALA A 95 -1.95 -17.67 12.61
N ALA A 96 -1.34 -17.65 11.43
CA ALA A 96 0.01 -18.19 11.25
C ALA A 96 1.05 -17.44 12.06
N ASN A 97 0.91 -16.12 12.15
CA ASN A 97 1.86 -15.28 12.89
C ASN A 97 1.71 -15.45 14.40
N ARG A 98 0.47 -15.57 14.88
CA ARG A 98 0.20 -15.68 16.31
C ARG A 98 0.69 -16.96 16.94
N LEU A 99 0.66 -18.04 16.17
CA LEU A 99 1.07 -19.34 16.68
C LEU A 99 2.57 -19.55 16.62
N GLY A 100 3.31 -18.61 16.10
CA GLY A 100 4.75 -18.74 15.96
C GLY A 100 5.15 -19.95 15.12
N LEU A 101 4.19 -20.47 14.38
CA LEU A 101 4.38 -21.68 13.62
C LEU A 101 5.13 -21.37 12.35
N SER A 102 6.40 -21.41 12.49
CA SER A 102 7.29 -21.51 11.37
C SER A 102 7.46 -20.24 10.56
N GLN A 103 8.61 -19.71 10.76
CA GLN A 103 9.17 -18.69 9.89
C GLN A 103 9.37 -19.18 8.46
N GLN A 104 9.13 -20.46 8.21
CA GLN A 104 9.41 -21.08 6.91
C GLN A 104 8.19 -21.13 6.01
N VAL A 105 6.99 -20.97 6.57
CA VAL A 105 5.77 -20.92 5.75
C VAL A 105 5.59 -19.49 5.27
N PRO A 106 5.58 -19.24 3.95
CA PRO A 106 5.31 -17.90 3.44
C PRO A 106 3.96 -17.42 3.98
N ALA A 107 3.95 -16.27 4.59
CA ALA A 107 2.70 -15.70 5.07
C ALA A 107 1.78 -15.45 3.88
N LYS A 108 0.61 -16.06 3.91
CA LYS A 108 -0.42 -15.82 2.90
C LYS A 108 -1.31 -14.69 3.38
N PHE A 109 -1.54 -13.74 2.52
CA PHE A 109 -2.41 -12.61 2.81
C PHE A 109 -3.71 -12.82 2.06
N ILE A 110 -4.70 -13.37 2.77
CA ILE A 110 -6.00 -13.70 2.21
C ILE A 110 -7.06 -12.84 2.86
N TYR A 111 -7.90 -12.23 2.05
CA TYR A 111 -8.98 -11.36 2.51
C TYR A 111 -10.28 -11.79 1.86
N LEU A 112 -11.33 -11.91 2.65
CA LEU A 112 -12.67 -12.03 2.11
C LEU A 112 -13.10 -10.65 1.62
N SER A 113 -13.77 -10.61 0.49
CA SER A 113 -14.10 -9.35 -0.16
C SER A 113 -15.47 -9.44 -0.81
N ASN A 114 -16.18 -8.32 -0.84
CA ASN A 114 -17.42 -8.23 -1.61
C ASN A 114 -17.17 -7.93 -3.09
N GLY A 115 -15.89 -7.74 -3.48
CA GLY A 115 -15.50 -7.60 -4.87
C GLY A 115 -15.20 -8.95 -5.50
N PRO A 116 -14.73 -8.96 -6.75
CA PRO A 116 -14.39 -10.21 -7.43
C PRO A 116 -13.16 -10.86 -6.82
N THR A 117 -13.06 -12.17 -6.99
CA THR A 117 -11.86 -12.90 -6.59
C THR A 117 -10.70 -12.43 -7.44
N LYS A 118 -9.62 -12.01 -6.78
CA LYS A 118 -8.47 -11.43 -7.45
C LYS A 118 -7.20 -11.63 -6.64
N GLN A 119 -6.09 -11.74 -7.33
CA GLN A 119 -4.77 -11.74 -6.71
C GLN A 119 -4.02 -10.51 -7.18
N THR A 120 -3.23 -9.92 -6.27
CA THR A 120 -2.44 -8.77 -6.63
C THR A 120 -1.07 -8.87 -5.95
N ARG A 121 -0.03 -8.54 -6.69
CA ARG A 121 1.33 -8.60 -6.15
C ARG A 121 1.70 -7.27 -5.54
N VAL A 122 2.24 -7.31 -4.32
CA VAL A 122 2.73 -6.14 -3.61
C VAL A 122 4.13 -6.48 -3.09
N GLY A 123 5.15 -5.80 -3.62
CA GLY A 123 6.53 -6.14 -3.33
C GLY A 123 6.82 -7.56 -3.78
N LYS A 124 7.30 -8.39 -2.85
CA LYS A 124 7.63 -9.78 -3.13
C LYS A 124 6.51 -10.75 -2.75
N ARG A 125 5.36 -10.24 -2.30
CA ARG A 125 4.27 -11.07 -1.79
C ARG A 125 3.00 -10.85 -2.61
N THR A 126 2.05 -11.76 -2.42
CA THR A 126 0.77 -11.71 -3.13
C THR A 126 -0.36 -11.58 -2.13
N ILE A 127 -1.30 -10.69 -2.42
CA ILE A 127 -2.53 -10.55 -1.66
C ILE A 127 -3.65 -11.24 -2.45
N HIS A 128 -4.41 -12.09 -1.76
CA HIS A 128 -5.53 -12.83 -2.35
C HIS A 128 -6.83 -12.25 -1.82
N PHE A 129 -7.67 -11.76 -2.72
CA PHE A 129 -9.02 -11.33 -2.39
C PHE A 129 -9.98 -12.41 -2.84
N LYS A 130 -10.77 -12.95 -1.92
CA LYS A 130 -11.78 -13.99 -2.22
C LYS A 130 -13.17 -13.41 -2.07
N HIS A 131 -13.95 -13.58 -3.11
CA HIS A 131 -15.36 -13.16 -3.10
C HIS A 131 -16.18 -14.01 -2.16
#